data_63139169884cf655573970f3d25f6521
#
_entry.id   63139169884cf655573970f3d25f6521
#
_cell.length_a   1.000
_cell.length_b   1.000
_cell.length_c   1.000
_cell.angle_alpha   90.00
_cell.angle_beta   90.00
_cell.angle_gamma   90.00
#
_symmetry.space_group_name_H-M   'P 1'
#
loop_
_entity.id
_entity.type
_entity.pdbx_description
1 polymer ?
#
loop_
_entity_poly.entity_id
_entity_poly.type
_entity_poly.pdbx_seq_one_letter_code
_entity_poly.pdbx_strand_id
1 'polypeptide(L)'
;LSLRASSTGELVFDNVKIPKENILEKSNGLSSPLACLDSARFGIAWGTIGCALNCYNTALKYAQERIQFKKPIASFQLQQKKLAEMITEITKAQLLALRVGQLKNNNMASSVQISMAKRNNVEIASKIIREARQIHGGMGITNEFPMMRHMMNLES
;
A
#
# COMPACT_ATOMS: atom_id res chain seq x y z
N LEU A 1 9.63 -11.31 7.55
CA LEU A 1 8.61 -12.19 6.98
C LEU A 1 7.93 -11.59 5.74
N SER A 2 8.01 -10.28 5.53
CA SER A 2 7.50 -9.59 4.34
C SER A 2 8.62 -9.33 3.32
N LEU A 3 8.25 -9.02 2.07
CA LEU A 3 9.17 -8.61 1.00
C LEU A 3 10.42 -9.48 0.89
N ARG A 4 10.25 -10.80 0.90
CA ARG A 4 11.34 -11.79 0.97
C ARG A 4 12.38 -11.66 -0.15
N ALA A 5 11.99 -11.11 -1.30
CA ALA A 5 12.87 -10.87 -2.44
C ALA A 5 13.59 -9.51 -2.39
N SER A 6 13.30 -8.67 -1.38
CA SER A 6 13.92 -7.37 -1.18
C SER A 6 14.90 -7.43 -0.01
N SER A 7 16.18 -7.62 -0.31
CA SER A 7 17.23 -7.63 0.70
C SER A 7 17.52 -6.21 1.18
N THR A 8 17.48 -6.02 2.50
CA THR A 8 17.89 -4.78 3.15
C THR A 8 19.15 -5.04 3.97
N GLY A 9 20.16 -4.20 3.82
CA GLY A 9 21.44 -4.36 4.48
C GLY A 9 22.12 -3.02 4.78
N GLU A 10 23.25 -3.11 5.43
CA GLU A 10 24.13 -1.99 5.73
C GLU A 10 25.37 -2.04 4.81
N LEU A 11 25.76 -0.88 4.28
CA LEU A 11 27.00 -0.71 3.54
C LEU A 11 27.98 0.08 4.41
N VAL A 12 29.12 -0.53 4.70
CA VAL A 12 30.18 0.11 5.51
C VAL A 12 31.32 0.48 4.60
N PHE A 13 31.73 1.77 4.62
CA PHE A 13 32.84 2.29 3.85
C PHE A 13 33.94 2.78 4.84
N ASP A 14 35.12 2.18 4.76
CA ASP A 14 36.27 2.60 5.54
C ASP A 14 37.38 3.10 4.61
N ASN A 15 37.59 4.43 4.57
CA ASN A 15 38.60 5.12 3.77
C ASN A 15 38.63 4.72 2.27
N VAL A 16 37.47 4.37 1.69
CA VAL A 16 37.36 3.96 0.29
C VAL A 16 37.59 5.16 -0.62
N LYS A 17 38.62 5.08 -1.46
CA LYS A 17 38.91 6.09 -2.49
C LYS A 17 38.14 5.77 -3.76
N ILE A 18 37.34 6.71 -4.21
CA ILE A 18 36.53 6.60 -5.44
C ILE A 18 37.07 7.60 -6.46
N PRO A 19 37.40 7.18 -7.70
CA PRO A 19 37.81 8.07 -8.78
C PRO A 19 36.72 9.09 -9.10
N LYS A 20 37.13 10.32 -9.45
CA LYS A 20 36.20 11.43 -9.72
C LYS A 20 35.25 11.12 -10.89
N GLU A 21 35.72 10.37 -11.87
CA GLU A 21 34.94 9.93 -13.05
C GLU A 21 33.79 8.98 -12.69
N ASN A 22 33.80 8.39 -11.51
CA ASN A 22 32.70 7.53 -11.02
C ASN A 22 31.57 8.33 -10.37
N ILE A 23 31.67 9.65 -10.30
CA ILE A 23 30.57 10.50 -9.84
C ILE A 23 29.52 10.55 -10.95
N LEU A 24 28.24 10.31 -10.59
CA LEU A 24 27.12 10.44 -11.52
C LEU A 24 27.03 11.89 -12.01
N GLU A 25 27.15 12.13 -13.32
CA GLU A 25 27.23 13.45 -13.94
C GLU A 25 26.08 14.40 -13.56
N LYS A 26 24.86 13.87 -13.41
CA LYS A 26 23.68 14.63 -13.04
C LYS A 26 23.38 14.63 -11.53
N SER A 27 24.30 14.12 -10.74
CA SER A 27 24.15 14.08 -9.29
C SER A 27 24.37 15.46 -8.69
N ASN A 28 23.46 15.89 -7.83
CA ASN A 28 23.56 17.15 -7.09
C ASN A 28 23.35 16.88 -5.59
N GLY A 29 24.38 16.39 -4.94
CA GLY A 29 24.38 16.10 -3.50
C GLY A 29 23.15 15.29 -3.05
N LEU A 30 22.55 15.67 -1.94
CA LEU A 30 21.44 14.98 -1.32
C LEU A 30 20.12 15.05 -2.14
N SER A 31 19.98 16.04 -3.03
CA SER A 31 18.74 16.20 -3.81
C SER A 31 18.47 15.02 -4.76
N SER A 32 19.53 14.40 -5.28
CA SER A 32 19.40 13.24 -6.19
C SER A 32 18.79 12.00 -5.52
N PRO A 33 19.28 11.50 -4.37
CA PRO A 33 18.62 10.39 -3.67
C PRO A 33 17.23 10.77 -3.16
N LEU A 34 16.98 12.01 -2.75
CA LEU A 34 15.64 12.44 -2.33
C LEU A 34 14.62 12.41 -3.48
N ALA A 35 15.04 12.75 -4.70
CA ALA A 35 14.17 12.61 -5.89
C ALA A 35 13.82 11.14 -6.18
N CYS A 36 14.75 10.21 -5.98
CA CYS A 36 14.48 8.78 -6.08
C CYS A 36 13.45 8.33 -5.02
N LEU A 37 13.58 8.83 -3.78
CA LEU A 37 12.62 8.54 -2.71
C LEU A 37 11.22 9.07 -2.99
N ASP A 38 11.09 10.25 -3.60
CA ASP A 38 9.79 10.77 -4.01
C ASP A 38 9.12 9.90 -5.08
N SER A 39 9.90 9.39 -6.02
CA SER A 39 9.39 8.44 -7.02
C SER A 39 8.95 7.11 -6.38
N ALA A 40 9.73 6.59 -5.44
CA ALA A 40 9.38 5.39 -4.68
C ALA A 40 8.10 5.58 -3.86
N ARG A 41 7.96 6.70 -3.14
CA ARG A 41 6.76 7.03 -2.35
C ARG A 41 5.51 7.12 -3.21
N PHE A 42 5.61 7.69 -4.41
CA PHE A 42 4.50 7.74 -5.36
C PHE A 42 4.08 6.33 -5.83
N GLY A 43 5.05 5.46 -6.14
CA GLY A 43 4.79 4.06 -6.48
C GLY A 43 4.09 3.30 -5.35
N ILE A 44 4.52 3.51 -4.09
CA ILE A 44 3.88 2.91 -2.90
C ILE A 44 2.45 3.42 -2.73
N ALA A 45 2.20 4.72 -2.97
CA ALA A 45 0.85 5.29 -2.87
C ALA A 45 -0.16 4.60 -3.81
N TRP A 46 0.27 4.09 -4.96
CA TRP A 46 -0.56 3.28 -5.87
C TRP A 46 -0.59 1.80 -5.48
N GLY A 47 0.56 1.22 -5.17
CA GLY A 47 0.67 -0.21 -4.89
C GLY A 47 -0.18 -0.66 -3.69
N THR A 48 -0.26 0.16 -2.65
CA THR A 48 -1.06 -0.12 -1.45
C THR A 48 -2.56 -0.14 -1.74
N ILE A 49 -3.04 0.67 -2.69
CA ILE A 49 -4.44 0.64 -3.15
C ILE A 49 -4.75 -0.71 -3.80
N GLY A 50 -3.82 -1.24 -4.60
CA GLY A 50 -3.97 -2.57 -5.21
C GLY A 50 -4.11 -3.68 -4.16
N CYS A 51 -3.32 -3.63 -3.08
CA CYS A 51 -3.45 -4.54 -1.94
C CYS A 51 -4.82 -4.42 -1.26
N ALA A 52 -5.27 -3.19 -1.00
CA ALA A 52 -6.57 -2.94 -0.38
C ALA A 52 -7.73 -3.44 -1.25
N LEU A 53 -7.68 -3.17 -2.56
CA LEU A 53 -8.71 -3.59 -3.51
C LEU A 53 -8.79 -5.12 -3.62
N ASN A 54 -7.64 -5.81 -3.67
CA ASN A 54 -7.61 -7.27 -3.68
C ASN A 54 -8.26 -7.85 -2.41
N CYS A 55 -7.90 -7.34 -1.24
CA CYS A 55 -8.48 -7.80 0.03
C CYS A 55 -9.97 -7.47 0.14
N TYR A 56 -10.40 -6.29 -0.33
CA TYR A 56 -11.81 -5.91 -0.40
C TYR A 56 -12.62 -6.88 -1.27
N ASN A 57 -12.19 -7.13 -2.50
CA ASN A 57 -12.90 -8.02 -3.43
C ASN A 57 -12.98 -9.45 -2.88
N THR A 58 -11.90 -9.93 -2.27
CA THR A 58 -11.88 -11.26 -1.64
C THR A 58 -12.85 -11.31 -0.45
N ALA A 59 -12.88 -10.28 0.40
CA ALA A 59 -13.78 -10.20 1.54
C ALA A 59 -15.26 -10.08 1.12
N LEU A 60 -15.54 -9.31 0.07
CA LEU A 60 -16.88 -9.17 -0.49
C LEU A 60 -17.41 -10.53 -0.99
N LYS A 61 -16.59 -11.22 -1.79
CA LYS A 61 -16.94 -12.56 -2.30
C LYS A 61 -17.18 -13.53 -1.15
N TYR A 62 -16.25 -13.62 -0.21
CA TYR A 62 -16.40 -14.48 0.97
C TYR A 62 -17.67 -14.16 1.76
N ALA A 63 -17.97 -12.87 1.98
CA ALA A 63 -19.17 -12.47 2.72
C ALA A 63 -20.48 -12.84 2.01
N GLN A 64 -20.49 -12.89 0.68
CA GLN A 64 -21.63 -13.33 -0.12
C GLN A 64 -21.83 -14.85 -0.11
N GLU A 65 -20.75 -15.62 0.00
CA GLU A 65 -20.78 -17.08 -0.05
C GLU A 65 -20.88 -17.72 1.35
N ARG A 66 -20.29 -17.10 2.37
CA ARG A 66 -20.28 -17.66 3.74
C ARG A 66 -21.63 -17.57 4.41
N ILE A 67 -22.20 -18.71 4.73
CA ILE A 67 -23.48 -18.81 5.44
C ILE A 67 -23.24 -18.90 6.95
N GLN A 68 -23.88 -18.01 7.69
CA GLN A 68 -24.04 -18.05 9.15
C GLN A 68 -25.47 -17.63 9.50
N PHE A 69 -26.03 -18.25 10.55
CA PHE A 69 -27.41 -17.98 10.95
C PHE A 69 -28.41 -18.14 9.79
N LYS A 70 -28.17 -19.16 8.94
CA LYS A 70 -29.02 -19.55 7.76
C LYS A 70 -29.03 -18.53 6.61
N LYS A 71 -28.11 -17.58 6.56
CA LYS A 71 -28.01 -16.58 5.48
C LYS A 71 -26.56 -16.12 5.25
N PRO A 72 -26.24 -15.57 4.06
CA PRO A 72 -24.94 -15.00 3.80
C PRO A 72 -24.56 -13.93 4.83
N ILE A 73 -23.30 -13.90 5.28
CA ILE A 73 -22.86 -12.89 6.24
C ILE A 73 -22.94 -11.46 5.68
N ALA A 74 -22.89 -11.29 4.36
CA ALA A 74 -23.13 -10.02 3.69
C ALA A 74 -24.54 -9.42 3.93
N SER A 75 -25.50 -10.22 4.37
CA SER A 75 -26.85 -9.74 4.70
C SER A 75 -26.97 -9.03 6.05
N PHE A 76 -25.90 -9.06 6.87
CA PHE A 76 -25.87 -8.36 8.15
C PHE A 76 -25.39 -6.91 7.97
N GLN A 77 -26.14 -5.95 8.52
CA GLN A 77 -25.84 -4.52 8.39
C GLN A 77 -24.44 -4.15 8.88
N LEU A 78 -23.91 -4.81 9.92
CA LEU A 78 -22.54 -4.57 10.40
C LEU A 78 -21.48 -4.93 9.35
N GLN A 79 -21.71 -5.95 8.54
CA GLN A 79 -20.80 -6.32 7.45
C GLN A 79 -20.98 -5.37 6.25
N GLN A 80 -22.21 -5.02 5.93
CA GLN A 80 -22.53 -4.06 4.86
C GLN A 80 -21.87 -2.70 5.13
N LYS A 81 -21.94 -2.21 6.39
CA LYS A 81 -21.28 -0.97 6.81
C LYS A 81 -19.77 -1.04 6.54
N LYS A 82 -19.10 -2.10 6.99
CA LYS A 82 -17.65 -2.29 6.76
C LYS A 82 -17.30 -2.27 5.28
N LEU A 83 -18.04 -3.02 4.47
CA LEU A 83 -17.80 -3.09 3.01
C LEU A 83 -18.01 -1.72 2.34
N ALA A 84 -19.05 -0.98 2.74
CA ALA A 84 -19.30 0.36 2.22
C ALA A 84 -18.20 1.35 2.60
N GLU A 85 -17.73 1.33 3.84
CA GLU A 85 -16.60 2.15 4.31
C GLU A 85 -15.32 1.79 3.57
N MET A 86 -15.00 0.51 3.40
CA MET A 86 -13.81 0.05 2.69
C MET A 86 -13.76 0.55 1.24
N ILE A 87 -14.85 0.39 0.47
CA ILE A 87 -14.86 0.83 -0.94
C ILE A 87 -14.84 2.35 -1.06
N THR A 88 -15.47 3.07 -0.13
CA THR A 88 -15.41 4.53 -0.08
C THR A 88 -13.97 5.02 0.13
N GLU A 89 -13.25 4.46 1.08
CA GLU A 89 -11.86 4.84 1.36
C GLU A 89 -10.91 4.45 0.22
N ILE A 90 -11.12 3.30 -0.42
CA ILE A 90 -10.36 2.91 -1.63
C ILE A 90 -10.56 3.95 -2.74
N THR A 91 -11.81 4.35 -2.99
CA THR A 91 -12.12 5.35 -4.03
C THR A 91 -11.46 6.69 -3.75
N LYS A 92 -11.50 7.17 -2.50
CA LYS A 92 -10.82 8.41 -2.08
C LYS A 92 -9.30 8.31 -2.26
N ALA A 93 -8.70 7.18 -1.88
CA ALA A 93 -7.27 6.93 -2.06
C ALA A 93 -6.86 6.90 -3.53
N GLN A 94 -7.68 6.31 -4.40
CA GLN A 94 -7.47 6.32 -5.86
C GLN A 94 -7.50 7.74 -6.44
N LEU A 95 -8.49 8.54 -6.05
CA LEU A 95 -8.60 9.93 -6.50
C LEU A 95 -7.41 10.78 -6.03
N LEU A 96 -6.96 10.58 -4.79
CA LEU A 96 -5.77 11.26 -4.27
C LEU A 96 -4.51 10.90 -5.07
N ALA A 97 -4.27 9.61 -5.29
CA ALA A 97 -3.12 9.14 -6.06
C ALA A 97 -3.18 9.61 -7.51
N LEU A 98 -4.37 9.57 -8.15
CA LEU A 98 -4.59 10.09 -9.50
C LEU A 98 -4.26 11.58 -9.58
N ARG A 99 -4.73 12.38 -8.61
CA ARG A 99 -4.44 13.82 -8.58
C ARG A 99 -2.95 14.10 -8.46
N VAL A 100 -2.25 13.39 -7.58
CA VAL A 100 -0.78 13.52 -7.46
C VAL A 100 -0.08 13.10 -8.76
N GLY A 101 -0.56 12.05 -9.42
CA GLY A 101 -0.05 11.63 -10.72
C GLY A 101 -0.19 12.70 -11.81
N GLN A 102 -1.36 13.35 -11.89
CA GLN A 102 -1.58 14.48 -12.80
C GLN A 102 -0.63 15.65 -12.51
N LEU A 103 -0.41 15.97 -11.22
CA LEU A 103 0.54 17.01 -10.83
C LEU A 103 1.98 16.63 -11.20
N LYS A 104 2.37 15.35 -11.04
CA LYS A 104 3.69 14.87 -11.47
C LYS A 104 3.89 15.01 -12.98
N ASN A 105 2.90 14.62 -13.77
CA ASN A 105 2.97 14.74 -15.24
C ASN A 105 3.15 16.19 -15.71
N ASN A 106 2.65 17.14 -14.92
CA ASN A 106 2.78 18.57 -15.20
C ASN A 106 3.99 19.22 -14.49
N ASN A 107 4.86 18.45 -13.83
CA ASN A 107 5.99 18.92 -13.02
C ASN A 107 5.58 19.88 -11.87
N MET A 108 4.37 19.71 -11.34
CA MET A 108 3.78 20.55 -10.28
C MET A 108 3.66 19.82 -8.93
N ALA A 109 3.99 18.55 -8.87
CA ALA A 109 3.91 17.79 -7.62
C ALA A 109 5.06 18.16 -6.67
N SER A 110 4.75 18.52 -5.44
CA SER A 110 5.74 18.69 -4.38
C SER A 110 5.99 17.38 -3.62
N SER A 111 7.19 17.23 -3.02
CA SER A 111 7.52 16.11 -2.13
C SER A 111 6.55 15.96 -0.96
N VAL A 112 5.98 17.08 -0.49
CA VAL A 112 4.97 17.08 0.58
C VAL A 112 3.67 16.41 0.13
N GLN A 113 3.19 16.74 -1.08
CA GLN A 113 1.96 16.13 -1.64
C GLN A 113 2.16 14.63 -1.89
N ILE A 114 3.32 14.22 -2.40
CA ILE A 114 3.66 12.81 -2.62
C ILE A 114 3.70 12.06 -1.28
N SER A 115 4.37 12.63 -0.28
CA SER A 115 4.48 12.03 1.06
C SER A 115 3.12 11.92 1.76
N MET A 116 2.26 12.93 1.60
CA MET A 116 0.89 12.92 2.12
C MET A 116 0.07 11.79 1.49
N ALA A 117 0.14 11.63 0.17
CA ALA A 117 -0.57 10.56 -0.53
C ALA A 117 -0.07 9.17 -0.10
N LYS A 118 1.25 8.97 -0.01
CA LYS A 118 1.85 7.72 0.49
C LYS A 118 1.36 7.40 1.89
N ARG A 119 1.47 8.34 2.83
CA ARG A 119 1.05 8.14 4.22
C ARG A 119 -0.42 7.76 4.33
N ASN A 120 -1.30 8.56 3.68
CA ASN A 120 -2.74 8.33 3.70
C ASN A 120 -3.10 6.94 3.14
N ASN A 121 -2.56 6.60 1.97
CA ASN A 121 -2.95 5.38 1.27
C ASN A 121 -2.43 4.12 1.97
N VAL A 122 -1.25 4.15 2.57
CA VAL A 122 -0.72 3.05 3.40
C VAL A 122 -1.59 2.85 4.65
N GLU A 123 -1.95 3.92 5.36
CA GLU A 123 -2.78 3.86 6.55
C GLU A 123 -4.17 3.28 6.24
N ILE A 124 -4.81 3.77 5.18
CA ILE A 124 -6.12 3.30 4.74
C ILE A 124 -6.05 1.83 4.32
N ALA A 125 -5.06 1.45 3.50
CA ALA A 125 -4.88 0.08 3.07
C ALA A 125 -4.70 -0.88 4.26
N SER A 126 -3.91 -0.51 5.26
CA SER A 126 -3.70 -1.30 6.48
C SER A 126 -5.01 -1.51 7.25
N LYS A 127 -5.84 -0.47 7.39
CA LYS A 127 -7.16 -0.57 8.03
C LYS A 127 -8.09 -1.50 7.25
N ILE A 128 -8.17 -1.34 5.93
CA ILE A 128 -9.02 -2.15 5.05
C ILE A 128 -8.64 -3.62 5.10
N ILE A 129 -7.35 -3.94 5.04
CA ILE A 129 -6.90 -5.32 5.06
C ILE A 129 -7.16 -5.99 6.41
N ARG A 130 -7.04 -5.26 7.51
CA ARG A 130 -7.42 -5.75 8.84
C ARG A 130 -8.92 -6.04 8.94
N GLU A 131 -9.77 -5.17 8.40
CA GLU A 131 -11.22 -5.40 8.34
C GLU A 131 -11.57 -6.58 7.42
N ALA A 132 -10.93 -6.70 6.27
CA ALA A 132 -11.09 -7.84 5.38
C ALA A 132 -10.72 -9.16 6.08
N ARG A 133 -9.59 -9.19 6.80
CA ARG A 133 -9.19 -10.33 7.63
C ARG A 133 -10.26 -10.64 8.68
N GLN A 134 -10.82 -9.62 9.32
CA GLN A 134 -11.84 -9.77 10.35
C GLN A 134 -13.15 -10.36 9.80
N ILE A 135 -13.55 -9.97 8.58
CA ILE A 135 -14.71 -10.53 7.88
C ILE A 135 -14.55 -12.04 7.65
N HIS A 136 -13.35 -12.52 7.41
CA HIS A 136 -13.06 -13.95 7.22
C HIS A 136 -13.04 -14.76 8.54
N GLY A 137 -13.04 -14.10 9.70
CA GLY A 137 -12.90 -14.77 10.99
C GLY A 137 -11.60 -15.58 11.09
N GLY A 138 -11.68 -16.82 11.56
CA GLY A 138 -10.52 -17.73 11.66
C GLY A 138 -9.84 -18.03 10.31
N MET A 139 -10.58 -18.04 9.22
CA MET A 139 -10.02 -18.24 7.88
C MET A 139 -9.09 -17.10 7.44
N GLY A 140 -9.29 -15.90 7.97
CA GLY A 140 -8.50 -14.72 7.61
C GLY A 140 -7.02 -14.76 8.03
N ILE A 141 -6.60 -15.72 8.87
CA ILE A 141 -5.20 -15.92 9.26
C ILE A 141 -4.52 -17.09 8.55
N THR A 142 -5.25 -17.78 7.68
CA THR A 142 -4.71 -18.92 6.91
C THR A 142 -4.04 -18.44 5.61
N ASN A 143 -3.30 -19.36 4.97
CA ASN A 143 -2.72 -19.09 3.64
C ASN A 143 -3.73 -19.23 2.48
N GLU A 144 -4.96 -19.65 2.78
CA GLU A 144 -6.07 -19.75 1.81
C GLU A 144 -6.45 -18.36 1.25
N PHE A 145 -6.26 -17.30 2.05
CA PHE A 145 -6.63 -15.94 1.73
C PHE A 145 -5.43 -14.99 1.80
N PRO A 146 -5.38 -13.91 1.00
CA PRO A 146 -4.20 -13.07 0.85
C PRO A 146 -3.97 -12.07 2.00
N MET A 147 -4.89 -11.95 2.97
CA MET A 147 -4.91 -10.86 3.95
C MET A 147 -3.62 -10.80 4.77
N MET A 148 -3.18 -11.92 5.36
CA MET A 148 -1.97 -11.93 6.19
C MET A 148 -0.71 -11.57 5.39
N ARG A 149 -0.61 -12.01 4.15
CA ARG A 149 0.50 -11.63 3.27
C ARG A 149 0.52 -10.12 3.02
N HIS A 150 -0.63 -9.54 2.69
CA HIS A 150 -0.73 -8.10 2.47
C HIS A 150 -0.53 -7.30 3.75
N MET A 151 -1.05 -7.76 4.90
CA MET A 151 -0.79 -7.11 6.18
C MET A 151 0.72 -7.02 6.47
N MET A 152 1.44 -8.13 6.36
CA MET A 152 2.89 -8.15 6.58
C MET A 152 3.64 -7.24 5.61
N ASN A 153 3.24 -7.20 4.34
CA ASN A 153 3.89 -6.37 3.33
C ASN A 153 3.65 -4.88 3.55
N LEU A 154 2.53 -4.48 4.12
CA LEU A 154 2.22 -3.06 4.39
C LEU A 154 2.91 -2.52 5.65
N GLU A 155 3.35 -3.38 6.56
CA GLU A 155 4.13 -2.98 7.73
C GLU A 155 5.63 -2.75 7.40
N SER A 156 6.09 -3.11 6.21
CA SER A 156 7.43 -2.82 5.68
C SER A 156 7.50 -1.48 5.02
#